data_347394634defa3b21132f728a29d74bc
#
_entry.id   347394634defa3b21132f728a29d74bc
#
_cell.length_a   1.000
_cell.length_b   1.000
_cell.length_c   1.000
_cell.angle_alpha   90.00
_cell.angle_beta   90.00
_cell.angle_gamma   90.00
#
_symmetry.space_group_name_H-M   'P 1'
#
loop_
_entity.id
_entity.type
_entity.pdbx_description
1 polymer ?
#
loop_
_entity_poly.entity_id
_entity_poly.type
_entity_poly.pdbx_seq_one_letter_code
_entity_poly.pdbx_strand_id
1 'polypeptide(L)'
;MKNDEMKKALEVVNSELKKAGISRRDAFKLAGLGGAAFLAGGTEVKASTVAKASEAKGKILIIGGGLAGISTAARLANSLTDPDITVIEPNPKSVSYQAGTTLLASGIYSSKDELVYETKDFLPKGVTLIKDKAVDFNPEANKVTLASGDILDYDFMIVAAGVVLDFGAIKGLEEIGEAYTNGDASKILKVFGNSGITSVYNIDSAEDMWKQTQAFIERAKSGEKLKAIFTAPNTAVKCGGAPKKVMYLVNSRLNEANARGNVDLTYYDNSDKLFSVKEYADAIEKQFIARDMKWNFNHNLVGVDISKKIAIFNKHWEEKGEYDKDLEEHEIVKKNQKVEVPFDFLHITPPQKAPDEIGKSEIGSDKGWIPVNKETLQHVKYSNIFALGDIAAVPMGKTGGTVRKQYKVLVDNLISVMEGKEPKEYFGGYTVCPLITDIGKVMLAEFDWTAKPTPSFPLDPTQERWIWWLMKVYMLKPMTMHGMLSGKA
;
A
#
# COMPACT_ATOMS: atom_id res chain seq x y z
N MET A 1 -19.57 0.78 -19.39
CA MET A 1 -18.36 1.35 -18.82
C MET A 1 -17.27 0.30 -18.53
N LYS A 2 -17.54 -0.79 -17.77
CA LYS A 2 -16.51 -1.77 -17.35
C LYS A 2 -15.73 -2.46 -18.48
N ASN A 3 -16.37 -2.76 -19.62
CA ASN A 3 -15.70 -3.39 -20.77
C ASN A 3 -14.84 -2.40 -21.59
N ASP A 4 -15.15 -1.12 -21.56
CA ASP A 4 -14.48 -0.12 -22.41
C ASP A 4 -13.11 0.29 -21.86
N GLU A 5 -12.95 0.38 -20.52
CA GLU A 5 -11.64 0.69 -19.91
C GLU A 5 -10.64 -0.45 -20.11
N MET A 6 -11.08 -1.70 -19.92
CA MET A 6 -10.23 -2.87 -20.18
C MET A 6 -9.85 -2.96 -21.65
N LYS A 7 -10.79 -2.69 -22.55
CA LYS A 7 -10.56 -2.69 -24.00
C LYS A 7 -9.57 -1.60 -24.40
N LYS A 8 -9.72 -0.38 -23.88
CA LYS A 8 -8.76 0.72 -24.08
C LYS A 8 -7.36 0.37 -23.55
N ALA A 9 -7.27 -0.19 -22.33
CA ALA A 9 -5.99 -0.61 -21.79
C ALA A 9 -5.29 -1.66 -22.66
N LEU A 10 -6.03 -2.65 -23.17
CA LEU A 10 -5.52 -3.66 -24.09
C LEU A 10 -5.11 -3.07 -25.44
N GLU A 11 -5.83 -2.09 -25.97
CA GLU A 11 -5.48 -1.37 -27.21
C GLU A 11 -4.16 -0.63 -27.04
N VAL A 12 -3.97 0.08 -25.92
CA VAL A 12 -2.71 0.78 -25.61
C VAL A 12 -1.56 -0.20 -25.48
N VAL A 13 -1.71 -1.29 -24.72
CA VAL A 13 -0.69 -2.32 -24.59
C VAL A 13 -0.31 -2.91 -25.95
N ASN A 14 -1.29 -3.20 -26.81
CA ASN A 14 -1.03 -3.69 -28.15
C ASN A 14 -0.29 -2.69 -29.04
N SER A 15 -0.65 -1.40 -28.92
CA SER A 15 0.04 -0.33 -29.64
C SER A 15 1.52 -0.24 -29.22
N GLU A 16 1.78 -0.30 -27.92
CA GLU A 16 3.15 -0.24 -27.38
C GLU A 16 3.97 -1.49 -27.72
N LEU A 17 3.37 -2.68 -27.67
CA LEU A 17 4.01 -3.92 -28.13
C LEU A 17 4.39 -3.83 -29.62
N LYS A 18 3.51 -3.27 -30.44
CA LYS A 18 3.76 -3.09 -31.88
C LYS A 18 4.88 -2.08 -32.13
N LYS A 19 4.92 -0.96 -31.39
CA LYS A 19 6.01 0.03 -31.47
C LYS A 19 7.36 -0.59 -31.08
N ALA A 20 7.37 -1.48 -30.08
CA ALA A 20 8.56 -2.20 -29.63
C ALA A 20 8.95 -3.38 -30.55
N GLY A 21 8.23 -3.64 -31.63
CA GLY A 21 8.47 -4.76 -32.54
C GLY A 21 8.19 -6.14 -31.90
N ILE A 22 7.44 -6.20 -30.81
CA ILE A 22 7.16 -7.42 -30.05
C ILE A 22 5.79 -7.95 -30.48
N SER A 23 5.73 -9.18 -30.98
CA SER A 23 4.44 -9.81 -31.29
C SER A 23 3.69 -10.14 -29.99
N ARG A 24 2.35 -10.19 -30.03
CA ARG A 24 1.54 -10.68 -28.92
C ARG A 24 2.03 -12.04 -28.42
N ARG A 25 2.39 -12.94 -29.32
CA ARG A 25 2.89 -14.29 -29.00
C ARG A 25 4.21 -14.25 -28.24
N ASP A 26 5.10 -13.32 -28.55
CA ASP A 26 6.37 -13.15 -27.85
C ASP A 26 6.17 -12.45 -26.51
N ALA A 27 5.25 -11.49 -26.42
CA ALA A 27 4.81 -10.94 -25.13
C ALA A 27 4.21 -12.01 -24.21
N PHE A 28 3.44 -12.96 -24.75
CA PHE A 28 2.94 -14.13 -24.03
C PHE A 28 4.07 -15.04 -23.53
N LYS A 29 5.08 -15.30 -24.35
CA LYS A 29 6.25 -16.06 -23.94
C LYS A 29 7.05 -15.37 -22.85
N LEU A 30 7.18 -14.04 -22.94
CA LEU A 30 7.85 -13.18 -21.95
C LEU A 30 7.09 -13.09 -20.62
N ALA A 31 5.73 -13.10 -20.69
CA ALA A 31 4.88 -13.00 -19.50
C ALA A 31 4.59 -14.35 -18.82
N GLY A 32 4.95 -15.47 -19.47
CA GLY A 32 4.63 -16.82 -18.98
C GLY A 32 3.13 -17.16 -19.07
N LEU A 33 2.78 -18.41 -18.75
CA LEU A 33 1.40 -18.92 -18.89
C LEU A 33 0.36 -18.21 -18.02
N GLY A 34 0.78 -17.57 -16.91
CA GLY A 34 -0.11 -16.77 -16.04
C GLY A 34 -0.55 -15.42 -16.64
N GLY A 35 0.27 -14.82 -17.52
CA GLY A 35 -0.08 -13.61 -18.26
C GLY A 35 -0.94 -13.89 -19.51
N ALA A 36 -0.95 -15.12 -19.99
CA ALA A 36 -1.63 -15.52 -21.22
C ALA A 36 -3.14 -15.29 -21.15
N ALA A 37 -3.80 -15.67 -20.08
CA ALA A 37 -5.24 -15.48 -19.91
C ALA A 37 -5.66 -14.01 -19.88
N PHE A 38 -4.77 -13.12 -19.43
CA PHE A 38 -5.05 -11.69 -19.32
C PHE A 38 -4.85 -10.96 -20.66
N LEU A 39 -3.84 -11.34 -21.44
CA LEU A 39 -3.54 -10.72 -22.74
C LEU A 39 -4.40 -11.28 -23.90
N ALA A 40 -5.06 -12.43 -23.71
CA ALA A 40 -5.87 -13.08 -24.73
C ALA A 40 -7.21 -12.38 -25.01
N GLY A 41 -7.55 -11.32 -24.28
CA GLY A 41 -8.71 -10.46 -24.57
C GLY A 41 -9.99 -11.24 -24.77
N GLY A 42 -10.56 -11.80 -23.70
CA GLY A 42 -11.96 -12.22 -23.71
C GLY A 42 -12.28 -13.63 -24.23
N THR A 43 -11.33 -14.52 -24.39
CA THR A 43 -11.69 -15.94 -24.28
C THR A 43 -11.89 -16.20 -22.79
N GLU A 44 -13.09 -16.63 -22.44
CA GLU A 44 -13.48 -17.04 -21.11
C GLU A 44 -12.30 -17.75 -20.43
N VAL A 45 -11.66 -17.08 -19.47
CA VAL A 45 -11.04 -17.83 -18.38
C VAL A 45 -12.20 -18.69 -17.91
N LYS A 46 -12.12 -20.01 -18.11
CA LYS A 46 -13.07 -20.92 -17.48
C LYS A 46 -13.12 -20.47 -16.05
N ALA A 47 -14.21 -19.78 -15.70
CA ALA A 47 -14.50 -19.44 -14.33
C ALA A 47 -14.25 -20.75 -13.59
N SER A 48 -13.34 -20.72 -12.63
CA SER A 48 -13.25 -21.81 -11.67
C SER A 48 -14.70 -22.09 -11.34
N THR A 49 -15.17 -23.32 -11.56
CA THR A 49 -16.54 -23.73 -11.33
C THR A 49 -17.04 -22.98 -10.13
N VAL A 50 -18.04 -22.09 -10.32
CA VAL A 50 -18.61 -21.31 -9.24
C VAL A 50 -19.05 -22.36 -8.23
N ALA A 51 -18.34 -22.48 -7.12
CA ALA A 51 -18.72 -23.39 -6.07
C ALA A 51 -20.16 -23.02 -5.72
N LYS A 52 -21.02 -24.03 -5.54
CA LYS A 52 -22.43 -23.81 -5.19
C LYS A 52 -22.42 -22.84 -4.00
N ALA A 53 -23.19 -21.74 -4.10
CA ALA A 53 -23.27 -20.77 -3.03
C ALA A 53 -23.63 -21.45 -1.70
N SER A 54 -22.98 -21.05 -0.63
CA SER A 54 -23.25 -21.60 0.71
C SER A 54 -24.59 -21.10 1.24
N GLU A 55 -25.31 -21.98 1.91
CA GLU A 55 -26.57 -21.68 2.60
C GLU A 55 -26.32 -21.13 4.02
N ALA A 56 -25.07 -20.91 4.42
CA ALA A 56 -24.71 -20.34 5.72
C ALA A 56 -25.34 -18.97 5.88
N LYS A 57 -25.82 -18.66 7.09
CA LYS A 57 -26.52 -17.43 7.43
C LYS A 57 -25.86 -16.74 8.60
N GLY A 58 -26.03 -15.45 8.70
CA GLY A 58 -25.58 -14.62 9.80
C GLY A 58 -25.38 -13.17 9.37
N LYS A 59 -25.49 -12.26 10.31
CA LYS A 59 -25.23 -10.84 10.12
C LYS A 59 -23.73 -10.59 10.04
N ILE A 60 -23.23 -10.18 8.89
CA ILE A 60 -21.83 -9.90 8.65
C ILE A 60 -21.60 -8.40 8.66
N LEU A 61 -20.80 -7.93 9.61
CA LEU A 61 -20.41 -6.53 9.72
C LEU A 61 -18.97 -6.33 9.21
N ILE A 62 -18.78 -5.41 8.26
CA ILE A 62 -17.46 -5.10 7.70
C ILE A 62 -17.08 -3.67 8.09
N ILE A 63 -15.99 -3.52 8.84
CA ILE A 63 -15.45 -2.22 9.27
C ILE A 63 -14.44 -1.73 8.25
N GLY A 64 -14.81 -0.74 7.44
CA GLY A 64 -14.01 -0.15 6.38
C GLY A 64 -14.50 -0.51 4.97
N GLY A 65 -14.76 0.50 4.16
CA GLY A 65 -15.26 0.42 2.78
C GLY A 65 -14.19 0.65 1.70
N GLY A 66 -12.90 0.49 2.04
CA GLY A 66 -11.80 0.58 1.09
C GLY A 66 -11.64 -0.69 0.25
N LEU A 67 -10.47 -0.82 -0.40
CA LEU A 67 -10.16 -1.96 -1.28
C LEU A 67 -10.42 -3.33 -0.61
N ALA A 68 -9.95 -3.50 0.62
CA ALA A 68 -10.05 -4.76 1.34
C ALA A 68 -11.52 -5.08 1.69
N GLY A 69 -12.26 -4.10 2.26
CA GLY A 69 -13.64 -4.32 2.69
C GLY A 69 -14.60 -4.56 1.52
N ILE A 70 -14.54 -3.75 0.47
CA ILE A 70 -15.41 -3.91 -0.71
C ILE A 70 -15.10 -5.21 -1.47
N SER A 71 -13.82 -5.58 -1.65
CA SER A 71 -13.47 -6.87 -2.29
C SER A 71 -14.00 -8.05 -1.49
N THR A 72 -13.96 -7.96 -0.16
CA THR A 72 -14.48 -9.00 0.74
C THR A 72 -16.00 -9.05 0.69
N ALA A 73 -16.68 -7.90 0.77
CA ALA A 73 -18.15 -7.81 0.64
C ALA A 73 -18.62 -8.41 -0.71
N ALA A 74 -17.91 -8.07 -1.79
CA ALA A 74 -18.24 -8.56 -3.13
C ALA A 74 -18.06 -10.08 -3.25
N ARG A 75 -16.99 -10.64 -2.68
CA ARG A 75 -16.79 -12.09 -2.68
C ARG A 75 -17.82 -12.81 -1.82
N LEU A 76 -18.13 -12.31 -0.63
CA LEU A 76 -19.19 -12.86 0.23
C LEU A 76 -20.55 -12.86 -0.48
N ALA A 77 -20.93 -11.72 -1.07
CA ALA A 77 -22.19 -11.61 -1.82
C ALA A 77 -22.26 -12.56 -3.03
N ASN A 78 -21.13 -12.93 -3.60
CA ASN A 78 -21.04 -13.93 -4.69
C ASN A 78 -21.02 -15.38 -4.16
N SER A 79 -20.72 -15.60 -2.88
CA SER A 79 -20.47 -16.94 -2.30
C SER A 79 -21.58 -17.41 -1.37
N LEU A 80 -22.47 -16.54 -0.93
CA LEU A 80 -23.64 -16.84 -0.07
C LEU A 80 -24.93 -16.77 -0.87
N THR A 81 -25.89 -17.64 -0.56
CA THR A 81 -27.23 -17.65 -1.21
C THR A 81 -28.06 -16.46 -0.77
N ASP A 82 -28.03 -16.12 0.53
CA ASP A 82 -28.81 -15.04 1.15
C ASP A 82 -27.91 -14.22 2.08
N PRO A 83 -27.03 -13.33 1.53
CA PRO A 83 -26.06 -12.58 2.30
C PRO A 83 -26.70 -11.41 3.06
N ASP A 84 -26.49 -11.35 4.39
CA ASP A 84 -26.79 -10.18 5.24
C ASP A 84 -25.46 -9.46 5.56
N ILE A 85 -25.11 -8.48 4.75
CA ILE A 85 -23.81 -7.80 4.82
C ILE A 85 -24.01 -6.31 5.00
N THR A 86 -23.41 -5.75 6.04
CA THR A 86 -23.36 -4.31 6.30
C THR A 86 -21.90 -3.84 6.30
N VAL A 87 -21.59 -2.80 5.52
CA VAL A 87 -20.30 -2.11 5.50
C VAL A 87 -20.42 -0.78 6.24
N ILE A 88 -19.53 -0.53 7.19
CA ILE A 88 -19.42 0.75 7.89
C ILE A 88 -18.22 1.51 7.32
N GLU A 89 -18.46 2.70 6.76
CA GLU A 89 -17.44 3.53 6.14
C GLU A 89 -17.85 5.01 6.19
N PRO A 90 -17.10 5.85 6.94
CA PRO A 90 -17.45 7.27 7.07
C PRO A 90 -17.19 8.07 5.78
N ASN A 91 -16.21 7.64 4.97
CA ASN A 91 -15.83 8.37 3.75
C ASN A 91 -16.60 7.85 2.53
N PRO A 92 -17.47 8.69 1.89
CA PRO A 92 -18.22 8.28 0.71
C PRO A 92 -17.32 7.94 -0.49
N LYS A 93 -16.06 8.37 -0.46
CA LYS A 93 -15.03 8.12 -1.50
C LYS A 93 -13.88 7.26 -0.99
N SER A 94 -14.16 6.25 -0.17
CA SER A 94 -13.11 5.36 0.38
C SER A 94 -12.48 4.45 -0.67
N VAL A 95 -13.18 4.14 -1.76
CA VAL A 95 -12.63 3.35 -2.86
C VAL A 95 -11.64 4.18 -3.67
N SER A 96 -10.39 3.72 -3.72
CA SER A 96 -9.33 4.40 -4.48
C SER A 96 -8.29 3.44 -5.03
N TYR A 97 -7.69 3.81 -6.18
CA TYR A 97 -6.54 3.11 -6.73
C TYR A 97 -5.24 3.68 -6.15
N GLN A 98 -4.94 3.35 -4.91
CA GLN A 98 -3.77 3.88 -4.18
C GLN A 98 -2.43 3.55 -4.84
N ALA A 99 -2.33 2.44 -5.59
CA ALA A 99 -1.12 2.11 -6.34
C ALA A 99 -0.80 3.10 -7.47
N GLY A 100 -1.72 4.00 -7.81
CA GLY A 100 -1.56 5.07 -8.78
C GLY A 100 -0.97 6.37 -8.23
N THR A 101 -0.89 6.57 -6.89
CA THR A 101 -0.43 7.83 -6.30
C THR A 101 0.99 8.21 -6.74
N THR A 102 1.89 7.24 -6.88
CA THR A 102 3.25 7.50 -7.39
C THR A 102 3.27 7.92 -8.87
N LEU A 103 2.32 7.43 -9.67
CA LEU A 103 2.15 7.83 -11.07
C LEU A 103 1.55 9.24 -11.17
N LEU A 104 0.61 9.58 -10.29
CA LEU A 104 0.05 10.93 -10.17
C LEU A 104 1.13 11.94 -9.75
N ALA A 105 1.90 11.62 -8.71
CA ALA A 105 2.99 12.44 -8.20
C ALA A 105 4.15 12.68 -9.18
N SER A 106 4.15 11.98 -10.31
CA SER A 106 5.15 12.10 -11.38
C SER A 106 4.57 12.59 -12.73
N GLY A 107 3.29 12.96 -12.75
CA GLY A 107 2.60 13.48 -13.93
C GLY A 107 2.34 12.44 -15.02
N ILE A 108 2.27 11.14 -14.66
CA ILE A 108 1.86 10.07 -15.58
C ILE A 108 0.34 9.95 -15.59
N TYR A 109 -0.30 10.05 -14.43
CA TYR A 109 -1.72 10.39 -14.32
C TYR A 109 -1.87 11.90 -14.23
N SER A 110 -2.94 12.43 -14.83
CA SER A 110 -3.16 13.87 -14.97
C SER A 110 -3.94 14.48 -13.79
N SER A 111 -4.77 13.69 -13.12
CA SER A 111 -5.64 14.14 -12.04
C SER A 111 -5.90 13.04 -11.02
N LYS A 112 -6.13 13.44 -9.76
CA LYS A 112 -6.61 12.55 -8.69
C LYS A 112 -7.96 11.90 -9.01
N ASP A 113 -8.77 12.51 -9.87
CA ASP A 113 -10.06 11.95 -10.30
C ASP A 113 -9.92 10.63 -11.06
N GLU A 114 -8.73 10.34 -11.56
CA GLU A 114 -8.41 9.02 -12.10
C GLU A 114 -8.26 7.94 -11.03
N LEU A 115 -8.10 8.31 -9.76
CA LEU A 115 -7.75 7.41 -8.67
C LEU A 115 -8.85 7.21 -7.62
N VAL A 116 -9.79 8.15 -7.49
CA VAL A 116 -10.81 8.18 -6.42
C VAL A 116 -12.20 7.96 -6.97
N TYR A 117 -13.00 7.19 -6.27
CA TYR A 117 -14.32 6.75 -6.74
C TYR A 117 -15.34 6.80 -5.60
N GLU A 118 -16.61 6.97 -5.95
CA GLU A 118 -17.71 6.83 -5.00
C GLU A 118 -17.82 5.37 -4.53
N THR A 119 -17.75 5.13 -3.25
CA THR A 119 -17.80 3.79 -2.65
C THR A 119 -19.08 3.04 -3.03
N LYS A 120 -20.22 3.77 -3.08
CA LYS A 120 -21.53 3.20 -3.45
C LYS A 120 -21.54 2.55 -4.85
N ASP A 121 -20.69 3.00 -5.78
CA ASP A 121 -20.64 2.47 -7.15
C ASP A 121 -20.00 1.08 -7.24
N PHE A 122 -19.36 0.65 -6.16
CA PHE A 122 -18.69 -0.64 -6.04
C PHE A 122 -19.37 -1.60 -5.05
N LEU A 123 -20.42 -1.14 -4.38
CA LEU A 123 -21.18 -2.02 -3.47
C LEU A 123 -21.89 -3.11 -4.25
N PRO A 124 -21.77 -4.37 -3.82
CA PRO A 124 -22.58 -5.46 -4.37
C PRO A 124 -24.07 -5.22 -4.11
N LYS A 125 -24.90 -5.76 -4.99
CA LYS A 125 -26.37 -5.70 -4.80
C LYS A 125 -26.74 -6.40 -3.48
N GLY A 126 -27.56 -5.74 -2.66
CA GLY A 126 -28.03 -6.27 -1.38
C GLY A 126 -27.09 -5.98 -0.20
N VAL A 127 -25.91 -5.38 -0.42
CA VAL A 127 -25.02 -4.94 0.66
C VAL A 127 -25.44 -3.55 1.15
N THR A 128 -25.60 -3.40 2.46
CA THR A 128 -25.91 -2.12 3.10
C THR A 128 -24.64 -1.32 3.36
N LEU A 129 -24.65 -0.01 3.09
CA LEU A 129 -23.58 0.92 3.47
C LEU A 129 -24.09 1.88 4.54
N ILE A 130 -23.45 1.85 5.71
CA ILE A 130 -23.67 2.85 6.76
C ILE A 130 -22.51 3.86 6.69
N LYS A 131 -22.86 5.13 6.42
CA LYS A 131 -21.89 6.25 6.34
C LYS A 131 -21.61 6.79 7.73
N ASP A 132 -20.91 6.01 8.53
CA ASP A 132 -20.55 6.35 9.90
C ASP A 132 -19.23 5.69 10.29
N LYS A 133 -18.69 6.04 11.45
CA LYS A 133 -17.43 5.53 12.00
C LYS A 133 -17.71 4.59 13.16
N ALA A 134 -17.16 3.39 13.14
CA ALA A 134 -17.11 2.51 14.30
C ALA A 134 -16.14 3.07 15.35
N VAL A 135 -16.60 3.29 16.59
CA VAL A 135 -15.83 3.97 17.63
C VAL A 135 -15.64 3.15 18.90
N ASP A 136 -16.48 2.11 19.11
CA ASP A 136 -16.35 1.22 20.26
C ASP A 136 -16.74 -0.21 19.88
N PHE A 137 -16.10 -1.19 20.50
CA PHE A 137 -16.21 -2.62 20.18
C PHE A 137 -16.41 -3.42 21.44
N ASN A 138 -17.54 -4.13 21.54
CA ASN A 138 -17.80 -5.11 22.58
C ASN A 138 -17.91 -6.51 21.94
N PRO A 139 -16.77 -7.22 21.78
CA PRO A 139 -16.74 -8.51 21.10
C PRO A 139 -17.41 -9.63 21.90
N GLU A 140 -17.50 -9.54 23.23
CA GLU A 140 -18.18 -10.52 24.07
C GLU A 140 -19.72 -10.47 23.89
N ALA A 141 -20.25 -9.27 23.59
CA ALA A 141 -21.67 -9.09 23.30
C ALA A 141 -22.00 -9.06 21.80
N ASN A 142 -21.00 -9.20 20.92
CA ASN A 142 -21.11 -9.06 19.47
C ASN A 142 -21.72 -7.72 19.03
N LYS A 143 -21.23 -6.60 19.60
CA LYS A 143 -21.74 -5.26 19.35
C LYS A 143 -20.66 -4.30 18.92
N VAL A 144 -21.04 -3.38 18.02
CA VAL A 144 -20.20 -2.24 17.61
C VAL A 144 -21.01 -0.97 17.80
N THR A 145 -20.44 0.04 18.45
CA THR A 145 -21.03 1.37 18.60
C THR A 145 -20.47 2.30 17.52
N LEU A 146 -21.37 3.05 16.87
CA LEU A 146 -21.02 4.06 15.87
C LEU A 146 -20.87 5.45 16.50
N ALA A 147 -20.21 6.35 15.77
CA ALA A 147 -20.05 7.74 16.21
C ALA A 147 -21.39 8.49 16.38
N SER A 148 -22.44 8.10 15.65
CA SER A 148 -23.82 8.56 15.84
C SER A 148 -24.42 8.18 17.19
N GLY A 149 -23.86 7.17 17.88
CA GLY A 149 -24.41 6.54 19.06
C GLY A 149 -25.25 5.27 18.77
N ASP A 150 -25.47 4.94 17.50
CA ASP A 150 -26.16 3.71 17.13
C ASP A 150 -25.31 2.48 17.50
N ILE A 151 -25.98 1.42 17.93
CA ILE A 151 -25.34 0.14 18.29
C ILE A 151 -25.81 -0.92 17.29
N LEU A 152 -24.85 -1.58 16.67
CA LEU A 152 -25.08 -2.65 15.70
C LEU A 152 -24.71 -4.00 16.29
N ASP A 153 -25.61 -4.97 16.16
CA ASP A 153 -25.34 -6.37 16.47
C ASP A 153 -24.78 -7.07 15.24
N TYR A 154 -23.88 -8.02 15.45
CA TYR A 154 -23.34 -8.88 14.39
C TYR A 154 -23.21 -10.33 14.86
N ASP A 155 -23.28 -11.27 13.93
CA ASP A 155 -22.86 -12.65 14.15
C ASP A 155 -21.38 -12.82 13.83
N PHE A 156 -20.92 -12.14 12.76
CA PHE A 156 -19.52 -12.16 12.28
C PHE A 156 -19.04 -10.75 11.96
N MET A 157 -17.80 -10.46 12.29
CA MET A 157 -17.18 -9.15 12.00
C MET A 157 -15.89 -9.28 11.22
N ILE A 158 -15.70 -8.41 10.24
CA ILE A 158 -14.49 -8.30 9.43
C ILE A 158 -13.90 -6.90 9.59
N VAL A 159 -12.66 -6.80 10.03
CA VAL A 159 -11.98 -5.51 10.19
C VAL A 159 -11.05 -5.27 9.00
N ALA A 160 -11.37 -4.24 8.20
CA ALA A 160 -10.70 -3.86 6.96
C ALA A 160 -10.42 -2.34 6.89
N ALA A 161 -10.27 -1.68 8.05
CA ALA A 161 -10.23 -0.21 8.18
C ALA A 161 -8.92 0.45 7.70
N GLY A 162 -7.94 -0.34 7.26
CA GLY A 162 -6.66 0.18 6.77
C GLY A 162 -5.82 0.84 7.86
N VAL A 163 -5.16 1.97 7.53
CA VAL A 163 -4.25 2.70 8.42
C VAL A 163 -4.48 4.20 8.34
N VAL A 164 -4.10 4.91 9.40
CA VAL A 164 -3.96 6.36 9.41
C VAL A 164 -2.51 6.76 9.20
N LEU A 165 -2.32 7.92 8.58
CA LEU A 165 -1.05 8.59 8.32
C LEU A 165 -0.81 9.57 9.47
N ASP A 166 0.10 9.27 10.38
CA ASP A 166 0.36 10.06 11.58
C ASP A 166 1.44 11.11 11.33
N PHE A 167 1.07 12.19 10.60
CA PHE A 167 1.95 13.32 10.40
C PHE A 167 2.25 14.05 11.70
N GLY A 168 1.30 14.04 12.65
CA GLY A 168 1.44 14.71 13.96
C GLY A 168 2.54 14.14 14.84
N ALA A 169 2.99 12.91 14.58
CA ALA A 169 4.14 12.31 15.26
C ALA A 169 5.50 12.93 14.84
N ILE A 170 5.53 13.76 13.78
CA ILE A 170 6.73 14.46 13.30
C ILE A 170 6.67 15.89 13.80
N LYS A 171 7.65 16.29 14.63
CA LYS A 171 7.74 17.64 15.17
C LYS A 171 7.77 18.68 14.04
N GLY A 172 6.92 19.71 14.15
CA GLY A 172 6.72 20.75 13.13
C GLY A 172 5.60 20.42 12.14
N LEU A 173 4.97 19.24 12.26
CA LEU A 173 3.81 18.84 11.46
C LEU A 173 2.58 18.52 12.33
N GLU A 174 2.59 18.90 13.59
CA GLU A 174 1.53 18.61 14.58
C GLU A 174 0.15 19.15 14.13
N GLU A 175 0.12 20.29 13.41
CA GLU A 175 -1.13 20.88 12.88
C GLU A 175 -1.86 19.95 11.91
N ILE A 176 -1.12 19.09 11.18
CA ILE A 176 -1.72 18.12 10.28
C ILE A 176 -2.45 17.05 11.08
N GLY A 177 -1.80 16.54 12.16
CA GLY A 177 -2.32 15.43 12.95
C GLY A 177 -2.39 14.14 12.15
N GLU A 178 -3.50 13.41 12.29
CA GLU A 178 -3.81 12.18 11.55
C GLU A 178 -4.51 12.47 10.22
N ALA A 179 -4.20 11.71 9.20
CA ALA A 179 -4.83 11.80 7.89
C ALA A 179 -5.08 10.41 7.29
N TYR A 180 -6.01 10.33 6.35
CA TYR A 180 -6.26 9.12 5.57
C TYR A 180 -5.75 9.30 4.13
N THR A 181 -5.57 8.17 3.42
CA THR A 181 -5.04 8.19 2.05
C THR A 181 -5.89 9.02 1.09
N ASN A 182 -7.20 8.96 1.23
CA ASN A 182 -8.19 9.70 0.42
C ASN A 182 -9.16 10.51 1.30
N GLY A 183 -8.71 10.90 2.49
CA GLY A 183 -9.39 11.84 3.36
C GLY A 183 -9.08 13.30 3.01
N ASP A 184 -9.67 14.22 3.77
CA ASP A 184 -9.41 15.65 3.66
C ASP A 184 -7.92 15.97 3.85
N ALA A 185 -7.33 16.62 2.86
CA ALA A 185 -5.93 17.01 2.84
C ALA A 185 -5.71 18.51 3.11
N SER A 186 -6.74 19.25 3.48
CA SER A 186 -6.64 20.72 3.64
C SER A 186 -5.51 21.14 4.58
N LYS A 187 -5.34 20.45 5.70
CA LYS A 187 -4.26 20.69 6.66
C LYS A 187 -2.89 20.32 6.07
N ILE A 188 -2.79 19.20 5.35
CA ILE A 188 -1.55 18.76 4.71
C ILE A 188 -1.11 19.84 3.70
N LEU A 189 -2.00 20.22 2.79
CA LEU A 189 -1.71 21.21 1.76
C LEU A 189 -1.40 22.59 2.34
N LYS A 190 -2.09 22.99 3.41
CA LYS A 190 -1.82 24.24 4.10
C LYS A 190 -0.41 24.25 4.72
N VAL A 191 -0.02 23.19 5.44
CA VAL A 191 1.26 23.10 6.15
C VAL A 191 2.41 22.91 5.15
N PHE A 192 2.23 22.07 4.14
CA PHE A 192 3.26 21.86 3.12
C PHE A 192 3.46 23.08 2.25
N GLY A 193 2.36 23.72 1.81
CA GLY A 193 2.41 24.92 0.95
C GLY A 193 3.35 24.72 -0.24
N ASN A 194 4.19 25.73 -0.48
CA ASN A 194 5.24 25.70 -1.51
C ASN A 194 6.63 25.46 -0.90
N SER A 195 6.73 24.79 0.23
CA SER A 195 7.99 24.60 0.96
C SER A 195 8.94 23.59 0.29
N GLY A 196 8.47 22.78 -0.64
CA GLY A 196 9.17 21.62 -1.18
C GLY A 196 8.92 20.33 -0.37
N ILE A 197 8.04 20.37 0.63
CA ILE A 197 7.62 19.18 1.39
C ILE A 197 6.47 18.50 0.66
N THR A 198 6.53 17.18 0.52
CA THR A 198 5.60 16.38 -0.27
C THR A 198 5.35 15.01 0.36
N SER A 199 4.25 14.36 -0.02
CA SER A 199 3.98 12.97 0.34
C SER A 199 3.06 12.30 -0.69
N VAL A 200 3.33 11.05 -1.06
CA VAL A 200 2.46 10.27 -1.95
C VAL A 200 1.40 9.45 -1.21
N TYR A 201 1.39 9.52 0.11
CA TYR A 201 0.52 8.66 0.92
C TYR A 201 -0.90 9.18 1.06
N ASN A 202 -1.13 10.49 0.89
CA ASN A 202 -2.44 11.09 0.69
C ASN A 202 -2.59 11.48 -0.79
N ILE A 203 -3.78 11.28 -1.39
CA ILE A 203 -3.99 11.43 -2.83
C ILE A 203 -3.90 12.89 -3.29
N ASP A 204 -4.47 13.83 -2.53
CA ASP A 204 -4.39 15.27 -2.85
C ASP A 204 -2.95 15.78 -2.72
N SER A 205 -2.22 15.30 -1.70
CA SER A 205 -0.81 15.60 -1.53
C SER A 205 0.05 15.00 -2.65
N ALA A 206 -0.32 13.84 -3.18
CA ALA A 206 0.35 13.24 -4.34
C ALA A 206 0.14 14.06 -5.63
N GLU A 207 -1.04 14.64 -5.82
CA GLU A 207 -1.31 15.56 -6.94
C GLU A 207 -0.51 16.87 -6.80
N ASP A 208 -0.47 17.44 -5.60
CA ASP A 208 0.34 18.64 -5.32
C ASP A 208 1.84 18.38 -5.46
N MET A 209 2.31 17.19 -5.09
CA MET A 209 3.70 16.79 -5.26
C MET A 209 4.18 16.95 -6.71
N TRP A 210 3.34 16.64 -7.71
CA TRP A 210 3.73 16.83 -9.11
C TRP A 210 4.01 18.32 -9.42
N LYS A 211 3.21 19.24 -8.91
CA LYS A 211 3.43 20.69 -9.08
C LYS A 211 4.74 21.12 -8.43
N GLN A 212 5.00 20.67 -7.20
CA GLN A 212 6.24 20.97 -6.49
C GLN A 212 7.46 20.34 -7.18
N THR A 213 7.32 19.13 -7.73
CA THR A 213 8.38 18.46 -8.51
C THR A 213 8.73 19.27 -9.77
N GLN A 214 7.73 19.79 -10.48
CA GLN A 214 7.95 20.64 -11.66
C GLN A 214 8.72 21.92 -11.28
N ALA A 215 8.30 22.62 -10.22
CA ALA A 215 9.01 23.81 -9.74
C ALA A 215 10.46 23.50 -9.29
N PHE A 216 10.67 22.36 -8.64
CA PHE A 216 11.99 21.89 -8.25
C PHE A 216 12.89 21.60 -9.47
N ILE A 217 12.34 20.97 -10.53
CA ILE A 217 13.06 20.71 -11.78
C ILE A 217 13.46 22.01 -12.48
N GLU A 218 12.58 23.01 -12.53
CA GLU A 218 12.91 24.30 -13.15
C GLU A 218 14.05 25.02 -12.43
N ARG A 219 14.09 24.97 -11.09
CA ARG A 219 15.23 25.47 -10.31
C ARG A 219 16.53 24.70 -10.64
N ALA A 220 16.46 23.37 -10.75
CA ALA A 220 17.62 22.57 -11.13
C ALA A 220 18.10 22.90 -12.55
N LYS A 221 17.19 23.15 -13.50
CA LYS A 221 17.51 23.59 -14.88
C LYS A 221 18.20 24.94 -14.93
N SER A 222 17.88 25.86 -14.00
CA SER A 222 18.57 27.16 -13.92
C SER A 222 20.00 27.07 -13.39
N GLY A 223 20.47 25.86 -13.00
CA GLY A 223 21.84 25.63 -12.53
C GLY A 223 21.98 25.62 -10.99
N GLU A 224 20.87 25.79 -10.24
CA GLU A 224 20.90 25.67 -8.78
C GLU A 224 21.32 24.28 -8.34
N LYS A 225 22.20 24.19 -7.33
CA LYS A 225 22.60 22.92 -6.70
C LYS A 225 21.63 22.62 -5.55
N LEU A 226 20.81 21.59 -5.74
CA LEU A 226 19.65 21.30 -4.90
C LEU A 226 19.79 19.95 -4.19
N LYS A 227 19.13 19.80 -3.04
CA LYS A 227 19.06 18.56 -2.26
C LYS A 227 17.62 18.04 -2.19
N ALA A 228 17.42 16.81 -2.63
CA ALA A 228 16.15 16.11 -2.50
C ALA A 228 16.29 14.93 -1.53
N ILE A 229 15.42 14.88 -0.54
CA ILE A 229 15.41 13.87 0.53
C ILE A 229 14.13 13.05 0.44
N PHE A 230 14.28 11.73 0.57
CA PHE A 230 13.17 10.76 0.61
C PHE A 230 13.28 9.94 1.89
N THR A 231 12.17 9.71 2.60
CA THR A 231 12.23 9.13 3.95
C THR A 231 11.39 7.86 4.09
N ALA A 232 11.82 6.97 5.00
CA ALA A 232 11.02 5.87 5.53
C ALA A 232 11.05 5.90 7.07
N PRO A 233 9.88 5.73 7.73
CA PRO A 233 9.75 5.82 9.19
C PRO A 233 10.11 4.50 9.88
N ASN A 234 10.08 4.53 11.22
CA ASN A 234 10.28 3.38 12.10
C ASN A 234 9.02 2.53 12.34
N THR A 235 7.93 2.81 11.65
CA THR A 235 6.68 2.04 11.77
C THR A 235 6.48 1.12 10.58
N ALA A 236 5.60 0.11 10.73
CA ALA A 236 5.12 -0.64 9.58
C ALA A 236 4.30 0.28 8.67
N VAL A 237 4.60 0.26 7.37
CA VAL A 237 3.94 1.15 6.39
C VAL A 237 3.29 0.36 5.26
N LYS A 238 2.15 0.83 4.78
CA LYS A 238 1.59 0.34 3.53
C LYS A 238 2.49 0.72 2.37
N CYS A 239 2.70 -0.20 1.43
CA CYS A 239 3.53 0.04 0.25
C CYS A 239 4.92 0.63 0.58
N GLY A 240 5.72 -0.03 1.44
CA GLY A 240 7.06 0.43 1.87
C GLY A 240 8.05 0.71 0.73
N GLY A 241 7.75 0.27 -0.50
CA GLY A 241 8.49 0.65 -1.69
C GLY A 241 8.10 1.99 -2.32
N ALA A 242 7.04 2.67 -1.83
CA ALA A 242 6.55 3.91 -2.45
C ALA A 242 7.58 5.05 -2.43
N PRO A 243 8.29 5.36 -1.33
CA PRO A 243 9.27 6.45 -1.33
C PRO A 243 10.43 6.20 -2.30
N LYS A 244 10.85 4.94 -2.48
CA LYS A 244 11.87 4.59 -3.47
C LYS A 244 11.35 4.79 -4.91
N LYS A 245 10.09 4.40 -5.20
CA LYS A 245 9.45 4.67 -6.52
C LYS A 245 9.43 6.15 -6.82
N VAL A 246 9.09 6.97 -5.83
CA VAL A 246 9.08 8.43 -5.98
C VAL A 246 10.48 8.96 -6.27
N MET A 247 11.49 8.50 -5.54
CA MET A 247 12.88 8.90 -5.77
C MET A 247 13.34 8.54 -7.19
N TYR A 248 13.05 7.32 -7.67
CA TYR A 248 13.32 6.91 -9.04
C TYR A 248 12.60 7.78 -10.09
N LEU A 249 11.32 8.09 -9.86
CA LEU A 249 10.53 8.90 -10.78
C LEU A 249 11.02 10.36 -10.82
N VAL A 250 11.41 10.94 -9.68
CA VAL A 250 12.07 12.27 -9.64
C VAL A 250 13.40 12.23 -10.38
N ASN A 251 14.21 11.19 -10.18
CA ASN A 251 15.44 10.98 -10.95
C ASN A 251 15.18 10.92 -12.46
N SER A 252 14.15 10.17 -12.89
CA SER A 252 13.78 10.08 -14.32
C SER A 252 13.41 11.45 -14.90
N ARG A 253 12.57 12.21 -14.19
CA ARG A 253 12.15 13.55 -14.62
C ARG A 253 13.30 14.56 -14.68
N LEU A 254 14.24 14.49 -13.75
CA LEU A 254 15.46 15.30 -13.77
C LEU A 254 16.37 14.95 -14.97
N ASN A 255 16.46 13.66 -15.31
CA ASN A 255 17.21 13.21 -16.50
C ASN A 255 16.54 13.70 -17.80
N GLU A 256 15.22 13.55 -17.93
CA GLU A 256 14.44 14.08 -19.07
C GLU A 256 14.63 15.58 -19.24
N ALA A 257 14.77 16.32 -18.15
CA ALA A 257 14.99 17.77 -18.14
C ALA A 257 16.47 18.18 -18.30
N ASN A 258 17.40 17.22 -18.42
CA ASN A 258 18.86 17.46 -18.42
C ASN A 258 19.36 18.23 -17.18
N ALA A 259 18.69 18.07 -16.04
CA ALA A 259 18.96 18.79 -14.78
C ALA A 259 19.52 17.89 -13.66
N ARG A 260 19.65 16.57 -13.91
CA ARG A 260 20.04 15.58 -12.89
C ARG A 260 21.37 15.89 -12.20
N GLY A 261 22.36 16.38 -12.93
CA GLY A 261 23.69 16.73 -12.41
C GLY A 261 23.71 17.92 -11.41
N ASN A 262 22.58 18.60 -11.23
CA ASN A 262 22.42 19.70 -10.30
C ASN A 262 21.73 19.28 -8.99
N VAL A 263 21.34 17.99 -8.84
CA VAL A 263 20.54 17.53 -7.70
C VAL A 263 21.21 16.39 -6.98
N ASP A 264 21.36 16.53 -5.67
CA ASP A 264 21.73 15.43 -4.76
C ASP A 264 20.46 14.71 -4.31
N LEU A 265 20.29 13.45 -4.72
CA LEU A 265 19.16 12.59 -4.34
C LEU A 265 19.60 11.66 -3.21
N THR A 266 19.00 11.79 -2.03
CA THR A 266 19.35 10.97 -0.86
C THR A 266 18.12 10.35 -0.21
N TYR A 267 18.18 9.04 0.01
CA TYR A 267 17.19 8.26 0.75
C TYR A 267 17.61 8.06 2.20
N TYR A 268 16.73 8.34 3.15
CA TYR A 268 16.92 8.10 4.57
C TYR A 268 15.95 7.04 5.05
N ASP A 269 16.46 5.94 5.55
CA ASP A 269 15.67 4.81 6.05
C ASP A 269 15.96 4.57 7.53
N ASN A 270 14.90 4.36 8.32
CA ASN A 270 15.07 3.94 9.70
C ASN A 270 15.65 2.52 9.81
N SER A 271 15.45 1.67 8.80
CA SER A 271 15.99 0.30 8.76
C SER A 271 17.47 0.27 8.35
N ASP A 272 18.07 -0.91 8.40
CA ASP A 272 19.46 -1.21 8.03
C ASP A 272 19.60 -1.75 6.60
N LYS A 273 18.52 -1.70 5.78
CA LYS A 273 18.49 -2.29 4.45
C LYS A 273 17.51 -1.59 3.51
N LEU A 274 17.80 -1.61 2.21
CA LEU A 274 16.94 -0.99 1.20
C LEU A 274 15.63 -1.77 0.92
N PHE A 275 15.59 -3.05 1.25
CA PHE A 275 14.39 -3.89 1.08
C PHE A 275 14.40 -5.08 2.05
N SER A 276 13.23 -5.63 2.38
CA SER A 276 13.11 -6.75 3.32
C SER A 276 13.67 -8.07 2.77
N VAL A 277 13.70 -8.23 1.46
CA VAL A 277 14.24 -9.40 0.74
C VAL A 277 15.61 -9.04 0.20
N LYS A 278 16.62 -9.83 0.54
CA LYS A 278 18.03 -9.53 0.26
C LYS A 278 18.31 -9.36 -1.23
N GLU A 279 17.81 -10.24 -2.09
CA GLU A 279 18.03 -10.22 -3.53
C GLU A 279 17.50 -8.92 -4.16
N TYR A 280 16.35 -8.43 -3.67
CA TYR A 280 15.81 -7.13 -4.11
C TYR A 280 16.57 -5.95 -3.51
N ALA A 281 17.05 -6.07 -2.26
CA ALA A 281 17.89 -5.04 -1.65
C ALA A 281 19.19 -4.85 -2.44
N ASP A 282 19.87 -5.95 -2.77
CA ASP A 282 21.12 -5.94 -3.57
C ASP A 282 20.90 -5.35 -4.98
N ALA A 283 19.74 -5.65 -5.59
CA ALA A 283 19.38 -5.08 -6.90
C ALA A 283 19.14 -3.57 -6.83
N ILE A 284 18.41 -3.10 -5.79
CA ILE A 284 18.15 -1.67 -5.56
C ILE A 284 19.46 -0.93 -5.27
N GLU A 285 20.35 -1.50 -4.48
CA GLU A 285 21.67 -0.90 -4.18
C GLU A 285 22.48 -0.68 -5.46
N LYS A 286 22.60 -1.70 -6.32
CA LYS A 286 23.26 -1.58 -7.64
C LYS A 286 22.62 -0.50 -8.51
N GLN A 287 21.29 -0.40 -8.50
CA GLN A 287 20.55 0.61 -9.25
C GLN A 287 20.80 2.02 -8.69
N PHE A 288 20.86 2.18 -7.37
CA PHE A 288 21.16 3.46 -6.70
C PHE A 288 22.56 3.93 -7.06
N ILE A 289 23.58 3.05 -6.96
CA ILE A 289 24.96 3.34 -7.36
C ILE A 289 25.00 3.78 -8.82
N ALA A 290 24.38 3.02 -9.73
CA ALA A 290 24.40 3.31 -11.17
C ALA A 290 23.72 4.64 -11.55
N ARG A 291 22.84 5.19 -10.68
CA ARG A 291 22.10 6.44 -10.89
C ARG A 291 22.60 7.60 -10.02
N ASP A 292 23.74 7.43 -9.33
CA ASP A 292 24.26 8.40 -8.37
C ASP A 292 23.19 8.83 -7.33
N MET A 293 22.45 7.85 -6.81
CA MET A 293 21.48 8.01 -5.75
C MET A 293 22.09 7.53 -4.44
N LYS A 294 21.99 8.33 -3.38
CA LYS A 294 22.59 8.07 -2.07
C LYS A 294 21.58 7.53 -1.09
N TRP A 295 22.04 6.86 -0.03
CA TRP A 295 21.18 6.43 1.07
C TRP A 295 21.90 6.46 2.42
N ASN A 296 21.10 6.61 3.49
CA ASN A 296 21.55 6.54 4.88
C ASN A 296 20.60 5.63 5.64
N PHE A 297 21.14 4.63 6.33
CA PHE A 297 20.39 3.75 7.20
C PHE A 297 20.34 4.24 8.63
N ASN A 298 19.42 3.68 9.43
CA ASN A 298 19.24 3.98 10.84
C ASN A 298 18.92 5.46 11.12
N HIS A 299 18.21 6.11 10.20
CA HIS A 299 17.79 7.50 10.32
C HIS A 299 16.26 7.61 10.30
N ASN A 300 15.65 7.86 11.45
CA ASN A 300 14.21 8.13 11.57
C ASN A 300 13.94 9.64 11.51
N LEU A 301 13.07 10.07 10.59
CA LEU A 301 12.63 11.48 10.56
C LEU A 301 11.75 11.75 11.79
N VAL A 302 12.18 12.66 12.66
CA VAL A 302 11.47 13.03 13.91
C VAL A 302 11.02 14.47 13.94
N GLY A 303 11.43 15.30 12.99
CA GLY A 303 11.02 16.70 12.94
C GLY A 303 11.35 17.36 11.60
N VAL A 304 10.68 18.48 11.35
CA VAL A 304 10.90 19.35 10.19
C VAL A 304 10.81 20.80 10.64
N ASP A 305 11.86 21.60 10.41
CA ASP A 305 11.80 23.05 10.45
C ASP A 305 11.47 23.55 9.05
N ILE A 306 10.19 23.84 8.82
CA ILE A 306 9.68 24.26 7.51
C ILE A 306 10.31 25.58 7.07
N SER A 307 10.45 26.52 8.03
CA SER A 307 10.94 27.87 7.75
C SER A 307 12.42 27.88 7.32
N LYS A 308 13.23 27.00 7.91
CA LYS A 308 14.65 26.86 7.59
C LYS A 308 14.92 25.76 6.57
N LYS A 309 13.91 25.02 6.16
CA LYS A 309 14.03 23.85 5.28
C LYS A 309 15.02 22.81 5.82
N ILE A 310 14.87 22.41 7.08
CA ILE A 310 15.72 21.44 7.76
C ILE A 310 14.89 20.22 8.14
N ALA A 311 15.28 19.04 7.65
CA ALA A 311 14.79 17.75 8.11
C ALA A 311 15.64 17.29 9.31
N ILE A 312 14.96 16.83 10.37
CA ILE A 312 15.59 16.46 11.65
C ILE A 312 15.42 14.96 11.83
N PHE A 313 16.54 14.25 11.84
CA PHE A 313 16.58 12.81 12.01
C PHE A 313 17.09 12.41 13.39
N ASN A 314 16.56 11.32 13.93
CA ASN A 314 17.18 10.56 15.00
C ASN A 314 17.98 9.42 14.35
N LYS A 315 19.30 9.56 14.29
CA LYS A 315 20.22 8.50 13.90
C LYS A 315 20.42 7.58 15.08
N HIS A 316 20.29 6.28 14.91
CA HIS A 316 20.49 5.30 15.97
C HIS A 316 21.47 4.22 15.55
N TRP A 317 22.19 3.66 16.54
CA TRP A 317 23.10 2.54 16.34
C TRP A 317 23.30 1.78 17.66
N GLU A 318 23.91 0.63 17.57
CA GLU A 318 24.26 -0.20 18.73
C GLU A 318 25.78 -0.26 18.87
N GLU A 319 26.26 -0.20 20.13
CA GLU A 319 27.67 -0.37 20.48
C GLU A 319 27.79 -1.51 21.49
N LYS A 320 28.95 -2.20 21.46
CA LYS A 320 29.28 -3.16 22.51
C LYS A 320 29.61 -2.39 23.78
N GLY A 321 28.87 -2.64 24.85
CA GLY A 321 29.13 -2.14 26.20
C GLY A 321 30.11 -3.02 26.97
N GLU A 322 29.95 -3.06 28.29
CA GLU A 322 30.79 -3.87 29.18
C GLU A 322 30.59 -5.37 28.89
N TYR A 323 31.64 -6.14 29.10
CA TYR A 323 31.58 -7.61 28.97
C TYR A 323 31.05 -8.22 30.25
N ASP A 324 29.90 -8.87 30.14
CA ASP A 324 29.33 -9.66 31.23
C ASP A 324 29.98 -11.05 31.26
N LYS A 325 30.72 -11.33 32.34
CA LYS A 325 31.44 -12.60 32.50
C LYS A 325 30.52 -13.78 32.79
N ASP A 326 29.35 -13.53 33.36
CA ASP A 326 28.40 -14.56 33.71
C ASP A 326 27.57 -15.01 32.50
N LEU A 327 27.30 -14.09 31.57
CA LEU A 327 26.59 -14.35 30.31
C LEU A 327 27.55 -14.63 29.15
N GLU A 328 28.86 -14.45 29.30
CA GLU A 328 29.89 -14.59 28.27
C GLU A 328 29.65 -13.72 27.02
N GLU A 329 28.96 -12.57 27.19
CA GLU A 329 28.62 -11.67 26.07
C GLU A 329 28.77 -10.18 26.46
N HIS A 330 28.86 -9.31 25.47
CA HIS A 330 28.87 -7.87 25.72
C HIS A 330 27.45 -7.33 25.83
N GLU A 331 27.23 -6.41 26.79
CA GLU A 331 26.03 -5.60 26.81
C GLU A 331 25.86 -4.86 25.45
N ILE A 332 24.61 -4.80 24.96
CA ILE A 332 24.27 -3.99 23.77
C ILE A 332 23.77 -2.63 24.24
N VAL A 333 24.58 -1.61 24.03
CA VAL A 333 24.23 -0.22 24.37
C VAL A 333 23.63 0.49 23.16
N LYS A 334 22.35 0.86 23.26
CA LYS A 334 21.67 1.63 22.21
C LYS A 334 22.06 3.10 22.29
N LYS A 335 22.55 3.65 21.21
CA LYS A 335 22.94 5.07 21.04
C LYS A 335 22.03 5.75 20.04
N ASN A 336 21.88 7.05 20.20
CA ASN A 336 21.21 7.88 19.20
C ASN A 336 21.83 9.29 19.14
N GLN A 337 21.62 9.93 17.99
CA GLN A 337 22.10 11.30 17.76
C GLN A 337 21.11 12.03 16.87
N LYS A 338 20.81 13.28 17.20
CA LYS A 338 20.07 14.18 16.34
C LYS A 338 20.94 14.64 15.16
N VAL A 339 20.42 14.49 13.95
CA VAL A 339 21.09 14.93 12.71
C VAL A 339 20.16 15.89 11.97
N GLU A 340 20.67 17.07 11.63
CA GLU A 340 19.94 18.10 10.89
C GLU A 340 20.43 18.13 9.44
N VAL A 341 19.49 18.00 8.48
CA VAL A 341 19.81 17.93 7.06
C VAL A 341 19.00 18.99 6.31
N PRO A 342 19.65 19.95 5.64
CA PRO A 342 18.94 20.91 4.81
C PRO A 342 18.39 20.25 3.54
N PHE A 343 17.22 20.70 3.10
CA PHE A 343 16.57 20.20 1.89
C PHE A 343 16.00 21.33 1.03
N ASP A 344 15.88 21.07 -0.26
CA ASP A 344 15.09 21.86 -1.21
C ASP A 344 13.81 21.12 -1.59
N PHE A 345 13.85 19.79 -1.55
CA PHE A 345 12.72 18.90 -1.77
C PHE A 345 12.75 17.78 -0.71
N LEU A 346 11.64 17.57 -0.01
CA LEU A 346 11.50 16.54 1.01
C LEU A 346 10.24 15.71 0.77
N HIS A 347 10.42 14.43 0.43
CA HIS A 347 9.32 13.48 0.42
C HIS A 347 9.20 12.78 1.78
N ILE A 348 8.09 12.97 2.46
CA ILE A 348 7.81 12.36 3.75
C ILE A 348 6.96 11.10 3.56
N THR A 349 7.47 9.98 4.08
CA THR A 349 6.64 8.84 4.46
C THR A 349 6.27 9.01 5.93
N PRO A 350 5.03 9.39 6.26
CA PRO A 350 4.66 9.57 7.65
C PRO A 350 4.63 8.23 8.39
N PRO A 351 4.84 8.21 9.71
CA PRO A 351 4.50 7.05 10.53
C PRO A 351 3.07 6.61 10.28
N GLN A 352 2.81 5.30 10.38
CA GLN A 352 1.47 4.75 10.17
C GLN A 352 1.09 3.85 11.34
N LYS A 353 -0.20 3.90 11.68
CA LYS A 353 -0.80 3.09 12.75
C LYS A 353 -2.23 2.70 12.39
N ALA A 354 -2.82 1.79 13.13
CA ALA A 354 -4.26 1.59 13.07
C ALA A 354 -5.01 2.83 13.58
N PRO A 355 -6.25 3.08 13.15
CA PRO A 355 -7.13 4.05 13.84
C PRO A 355 -7.19 3.73 15.34
N ASP A 356 -7.04 4.75 16.19
CA ASP A 356 -6.93 4.55 17.64
C ASP A 356 -8.16 3.86 18.23
N GLU A 357 -9.35 4.15 17.74
CA GLU A 357 -10.61 3.53 18.18
C GLU A 357 -10.64 2.02 17.94
N ILE A 358 -9.90 1.55 16.95
CA ILE A 358 -9.78 0.12 16.63
C ILE A 358 -8.56 -0.49 17.32
N GLY A 359 -7.40 0.13 17.15
CA GLY A 359 -6.14 -0.41 17.65
C GLY A 359 -6.03 -0.47 19.17
N LYS A 360 -6.71 0.44 19.89
CA LYS A 360 -6.75 0.49 21.36
C LYS A 360 -7.98 -0.20 21.97
N SER A 361 -8.89 -0.74 21.15
CA SER A 361 -10.09 -1.46 21.61
C SER A 361 -9.79 -2.90 22.03
N GLU A 362 -10.80 -3.60 22.54
CA GLU A 362 -10.69 -5.01 22.97
C GLU A 362 -10.32 -5.98 21.83
N ILE A 363 -10.55 -5.60 20.58
CA ILE A 363 -10.15 -6.38 19.39
C ILE A 363 -8.74 -6.03 18.92
N GLY A 364 -8.09 -5.02 19.50
CA GLY A 364 -6.73 -4.62 19.20
C GLY A 364 -5.68 -5.40 19.97
N SER A 365 -4.42 -5.15 19.64
CA SER A 365 -3.26 -5.68 20.36
C SER A 365 -2.45 -4.54 21.00
N ASP A 366 -1.52 -4.85 21.89
CA ASP A 366 -0.60 -3.88 22.49
C ASP A 366 0.20 -3.06 21.45
N LYS A 367 0.35 -3.60 20.25
CA LYS A 367 0.99 -2.92 19.10
C LYS A 367 0.01 -2.11 18.27
N GLY A 368 -1.27 -2.03 18.66
CA GLY A 368 -2.31 -1.29 17.98
C GLY A 368 -2.87 -1.91 16.70
N TRP A 369 -2.44 -3.12 16.31
CA TRP A 369 -2.96 -3.84 15.14
C TRP A 369 -3.96 -4.91 15.57
N ILE A 370 -4.84 -5.35 14.65
CA ILE A 370 -5.75 -6.46 14.92
C ILE A 370 -4.96 -7.78 14.91
N PRO A 371 -4.88 -8.49 16.03
CA PRO A 371 -4.12 -9.73 16.13
C PRO A 371 -4.88 -10.87 15.47
N VAL A 372 -4.30 -11.43 14.41
CA VAL A 372 -4.86 -12.55 13.66
C VAL A 372 -3.90 -13.72 13.58
N ASN A 373 -4.43 -14.92 13.45
CA ASN A 373 -3.66 -16.01 12.90
C ASN A 373 -3.26 -15.62 11.47
N LYS A 374 -1.96 -15.52 11.23
CA LYS A 374 -1.42 -14.98 9.97
C LYS A 374 -1.86 -15.76 8.73
N GLU A 375 -2.16 -17.05 8.89
CA GLU A 375 -2.52 -17.97 7.83
C GLU A 375 -4.03 -17.96 7.57
N THR A 376 -4.87 -18.05 8.61
CA THR A 376 -6.34 -18.10 8.45
C THR A 376 -7.01 -16.74 8.42
N LEU A 377 -6.30 -15.68 8.88
CA LEU A 377 -6.80 -14.30 9.05
C LEU A 377 -7.93 -14.17 10.10
N GLN A 378 -8.19 -15.21 10.87
CA GLN A 378 -9.11 -15.21 12.01
C GLN A 378 -8.45 -14.54 13.21
N HIS A 379 -9.20 -13.78 14.00
CA HIS A 379 -8.73 -13.16 15.22
C HIS A 379 -8.27 -14.22 16.24
N VAL A 380 -7.17 -13.97 16.95
CA VAL A 380 -6.56 -14.97 17.83
C VAL A 380 -7.39 -15.30 19.08
N LYS A 381 -8.30 -14.41 19.50
CA LYS A 381 -9.18 -14.58 20.66
C LYS A 381 -10.64 -14.83 20.28
N TYR A 382 -11.15 -14.18 19.26
CA TYR A 382 -12.57 -14.20 18.89
C TYR A 382 -12.76 -14.93 17.56
N SER A 383 -13.38 -16.12 17.61
CA SER A 383 -13.50 -17.00 16.45
C SER A 383 -14.45 -16.46 15.35
N ASN A 384 -15.32 -15.55 15.68
CA ASN A 384 -16.25 -14.89 14.74
C ASN A 384 -15.73 -13.54 14.20
N ILE A 385 -14.50 -13.15 14.53
CA ILE A 385 -13.85 -11.93 14.04
C ILE A 385 -12.69 -12.28 13.13
N PHE A 386 -12.58 -11.55 12.01
CA PHE A 386 -11.51 -11.67 11.04
C PHE A 386 -10.93 -10.30 10.72
N ALA A 387 -9.68 -10.24 10.25
CA ALA A 387 -9.13 -8.98 9.74
C ALA A 387 -8.20 -9.22 8.55
N LEU A 388 -8.15 -8.23 7.65
CA LEU A 388 -7.29 -8.26 6.47
C LEU A 388 -6.83 -6.88 6.05
N GLY A 389 -5.87 -6.85 5.13
CA GLY A 389 -5.28 -5.63 4.61
C GLY A 389 -4.32 -4.99 5.60
N ASP A 390 -4.21 -3.66 5.53
CA ASP A 390 -3.17 -2.94 6.27
C ASP A 390 -3.40 -2.93 7.79
N ILE A 391 -4.63 -3.17 8.27
CA ILE A 391 -4.98 -3.22 9.70
C ILE A 391 -4.55 -4.52 10.39
N ALA A 392 -4.44 -5.61 9.64
CA ALA A 392 -4.13 -6.93 10.20
C ALA A 392 -2.66 -7.04 10.65
N ALA A 393 -2.45 -7.68 11.82
CA ALA A 393 -1.12 -7.97 12.37
C ALA A 393 -0.49 -9.18 11.67
N VAL A 394 -0.07 -9.00 10.41
CA VAL A 394 0.69 -10.01 9.66
C VAL A 394 2.17 -9.60 9.56
N PRO A 395 3.10 -10.56 9.42
CA PRO A 395 4.55 -10.28 9.45
C PRO A 395 5.02 -9.25 8.44
N MET A 396 4.45 -9.26 7.22
CA MET A 396 4.73 -8.30 6.14
C MET A 396 3.61 -8.29 5.12
N GLY A 397 3.62 -7.32 4.21
CA GLY A 397 2.71 -7.36 3.06
C GLY A 397 1.52 -6.41 3.15
N LYS A 398 1.71 -5.19 3.65
CA LYS A 398 0.67 -4.15 3.58
C LYS A 398 0.58 -3.58 2.15
N THR A 399 0.07 -4.40 1.20
CA THR A 399 -0.07 -4.03 -0.23
C THR A 399 -1.40 -4.51 -0.82
N GLY A 400 -1.87 -3.85 -1.88
CA GLY A 400 -3.07 -4.29 -2.61
C GLY A 400 -2.93 -5.70 -3.21
N GLY A 401 -1.72 -6.11 -3.59
CA GLY A 401 -1.46 -7.47 -4.07
C GLY A 401 -1.62 -8.52 -2.98
N THR A 402 -1.26 -8.19 -1.74
CA THR A 402 -1.50 -9.02 -0.55
C THR A 402 -3.00 -9.17 -0.29
N VAL A 403 -3.73 -8.05 -0.29
CA VAL A 403 -5.20 -8.04 -0.13
C VAL A 403 -5.86 -8.96 -1.14
N ARG A 404 -5.40 -8.98 -2.40
CA ARG A 404 -5.92 -9.86 -3.46
C ARG A 404 -5.90 -11.35 -3.11
N LYS A 405 -4.94 -11.77 -2.31
CA LYS A 405 -4.87 -13.16 -1.83
C LYS A 405 -5.62 -13.33 -0.52
N GLN A 406 -5.52 -12.35 0.38
CA GLN A 406 -6.12 -12.42 1.71
C GLN A 406 -7.65 -12.52 1.66
N TYR A 407 -8.35 -11.67 0.89
CA TYR A 407 -9.81 -11.67 0.92
C TYR A 407 -10.43 -12.99 0.45
N LYS A 408 -9.74 -13.77 -0.38
CA LYS A 408 -10.19 -15.09 -0.81
C LYS A 408 -10.12 -16.09 0.34
N VAL A 409 -8.95 -16.17 0.97
CA VAL A 409 -8.73 -17.05 2.12
C VAL A 409 -9.66 -16.69 3.27
N LEU A 410 -9.79 -15.39 3.58
CA LEU A 410 -10.66 -14.94 4.66
C LEU A 410 -12.12 -15.33 4.42
N VAL A 411 -12.66 -15.09 3.23
CA VAL A 411 -14.06 -15.39 2.92
C VAL A 411 -14.32 -16.89 2.98
N ASP A 412 -13.44 -17.71 2.42
CA ASP A 412 -13.59 -19.16 2.42
C ASP A 412 -13.51 -19.72 3.86
N ASN A 413 -12.65 -19.15 4.72
CA ASN A 413 -12.57 -19.48 6.14
C ASN A 413 -13.77 -18.98 6.94
N LEU A 414 -14.23 -17.75 6.70
CA LEU A 414 -15.42 -17.22 7.36
C LEU A 414 -16.65 -18.09 7.07
N ILE A 415 -16.85 -18.48 5.82
CA ILE A 415 -17.96 -19.38 5.45
C ILE A 415 -17.82 -20.74 6.16
N SER A 416 -16.59 -21.27 6.28
CA SER A 416 -16.37 -22.51 7.07
C SER A 416 -16.80 -22.34 8.52
N VAL A 417 -16.45 -21.21 9.16
CA VAL A 417 -16.87 -20.92 10.55
C VAL A 417 -18.37 -20.72 10.65
N MET A 418 -19.01 -20.02 9.69
CA MET A 418 -20.46 -19.89 9.60
C MET A 418 -21.19 -21.24 9.53
N GLU A 419 -20.56 -22.24 8.89
CA GLU A 419 -21.06 -23.63 8.82
C GLU A 419 -20.69 -24.48 10.05
N GLY A 420 -20.12 -23.89 11.09
CA GLY A 420 -19.66 -24.59 12.31
C GLY A 420 -18.42 -25.45 12.10
N LYS A 421 -17.60 -25.14 11.09
CA LYS A 421 -16.35 -25.86 10.75
C LYS A 421 -15.14 -25.01 11.09
N GLU A 422 -13.97 -25.63 11.28
CA GLU A 422 -12.70 -24.95 11.44
C GLU A 422 -12.23 -24.29 10.13
N PRO A 423 -11.51 -23.13 10.20
CA PRO A 423 -10.81 -22.55 9.05
C PRO A 423 -9.83 -23.55 8.44
N LYS A 424 -9.85 -23.71 7.12
CA LYS A 424 -9.01 -24.69 6.39
C LYS A 424 -8.18 -24.11 5.26
N GLU A 425 -8.45 -22.87 4.87
CA GLU A 425 -7.71 -22.18 3.83
C GLU A 425 -6.56 -21.37 4.44
N TYR A 426 -5.40 -21.34 3.76
CA TYR A 426 -4.18 -20.73 4.31
C TYR A 426 -3.60 -19.67 3.40
N PHE A 427 -3.37 -18.50 3.96
CA PHE A 427 -2.64 -17.43 3.32
C PHE A 427 -1.13 -17.64 3.52
N GLY A 428 -0.41 -17.90 2.44
CA GLY A 428 1.04 -18.16 2.47
C GLY A 428 1.93 -16.92 2.53
N GLY A 429 1.39 -15.73 2.82
CA GLY A 429 2.18 -14.51 2.96
C GLY A 429 2.56 -13.80 1.65
N TYR A 430 1.99 -14.20 0.53
CA TYR A 430 2.30 -13.59 -0.78
C TYR A 430 2.15 -12.07 -0.75
N THR A 431 3.20 -11.41 -1.17
CA THR A 431 3.29 -9.96 -1.30
C THR A 431 3.90 -9.60 -2.64
N VAL A 432 3.42 -8.52 -3.25
CA VAL A 432 3.99 -8.00 -4.49
C VAL A 432 4.17 -6.49 -4.40
N CYS A 433 5.36 -6.04 -4.78
CA CYS A 433 5.70 -4.65 -4.97
C CYS A 433 6.21 -4.43 -6.41
N PRO A 434 5.35 -3.97 -7.33
CA PRO A 434 5.83 -3.50 -8.62
C PRO A 434 6.64 -2.22 -8.41
N LEU A 435 7.95 -2.36 -8.17
CA LEU A 435 8.84 -1.25 -7.88
C LEU A 435 9.17 -0.53 -9.19
N ILE A 436 8.65 0.68 -9.35
CA ILE A 436 9.02 1.56 -10.47
C ILE A 436 10.46 2.00 -10.24
N THR A 437 11.33 1.71 -11.19
CA THR A 437 12.78 1.99 -11.13
C THR A 437 13.20 3.05 -12.14
N ASP A 438 12.32 3.33 -13.09
CA ASP A 438 12.46 4.40 -14.09
C ASP A 438 11.10 4.61 -14.78
N ILE A 439 10.91 5.72 -15.48
CA ILE A 439 9.82 5.82 -16.45
C ILE A 439 10.06 4.77 -17.54
N GLY A 440 9.08 3.90 -17.73
CA GLY A 440 9.20 2.77 -18.65
C GLY A 440 9.80 1.50 -18.04
N LYS A 441 10.21 1.47 -16.77
CA LYS A 441 10.81 0.30 -16.14
C LYS A 441 10.25 0.00 -14.75
N VAL A 442 10.03 -1.27 -14.49
CA VAL A 442 9.58 -1.79 -13.19
C VAL A 442 10.33 -3.07 -12.87
N MET A 443 10.79 -3.21 -11.65
CA MET A 443 11.21 -4.46 -11.04
C MET A 443 10.01 -5.07 -10.30
N LEU A 444 9.58 -6.27 -10.67
CA LEU A 444 8.42 -6.94 -10.08
C LEU A 444 8.86 -7.77 -8.87
N ALA A 445 8.93 -7.13 -7.71
CA ALA A 445 9.31 -7.80 -6.48
C ALA A 445 8.13 -8.57 -5.88
N GLU A 446 8.13 -9.89 -6.06
CA GLU A 446 7.19 -10.83 -5.46
C GLU A 446 7.90 -11.68 -4.40
N PHE A 447 7.31 -11.81 -3.23
CA PHE A 447 7.91 -12.50 -2.08
C PHE A 447 6.84 -12.94 -1.07
N ASP A 448 7.25 -13.73 -0.10
CA ASP A 448 6.40 -14.17 1.03
C ASP A 448 7.13 -14.01 2.38
N TRP A 449 6.57 -14.59 3.43
CA TRP A 449 7.12 -14.50 4.80
C TRP A 449 8.48 -15.18 5.00
N THR A 450 8.95 -15.98 4.02
CA THR A 450 10.31 -16.55 4.06
C THR A 450 11.37 -15.52 3.73
N ALA A 451 10.95 -14.28 3.36
CA ALA A 451 11.81 -13.22 2.88
C ALA A 451 12.67 -13.63 1.66
N LYS A 452 12.09 -14.46 0.79
CA LYS A 452 12.70 -14.91 -0.47
C LYS A 452 11.84 -14.50 -1.66
N PRO A 453 12.43 -14.29 -2.85
CA PRO A 453 11.66 -14.10 -4.07
C PRO A 453 10.75 -15.30 -4.38
N THR A 454 9.49 -15.02 -4.70
CA THR A 454 8.48 -16.01 -5.12
C THR A 454 7.84 -15.58 -6.45
N PRO A 455 8.62 -15.49 -7.55
CA PRO A 455 8.14 -14.91 -8.79
C PRO A 455 7.04 -15.76 -9.43
N SER A 456 5.95 -15.10 -9.86
CA SER A 456 4.86 -15.71 -10.61
C SER A 456 5.22 -15.98 -12.09
N PHE A 457 6.34 -15.42 -12.56
CA PHE A 457 6.80 -15.53 -13.94
C PHE A 457 8.20 -16.13 -13.99
N PRO A 458 8.52 -16.93 -15.03
CA PRO A 458 9.83 -17.58 -15.18
C PRO A 458 10.89 -16.60 -15.70
N LEU A 459 11.00 -15.44 -15.05
CA LEU A 459 11.94 -14.38 -15.37
C LEU A 459 12.69 -14.01 -14.10
N ASP A 460 13.93 -13.54 -14.25
CA ASP A 460 14.70 -13.01 -13.12
C ASP A 460 13.94 -11.83 -12.47
N PRO A 461 13.46 -11.97 -11.23
CA PRO A 461 12.64 -10.97 -10.56
C PRO A 461 13.42 -9.73 -10.10
N THR A 462 14.76 -9.78 -10.13
CA THR A 462 15.64 -8.66 -9.75
C THR A 462 15.89 -7.70 -10.91
N GLN A 463 15.46 -8.06 -12.12
CA GLN A 463 15.64 -7.26 -13.32
C GLN A 463 14.48 -6.29 -13.53
N GLU A 464 14.83 -5.04 -13.79
CA GLU A 464 13.87 -4.03 -14.23
C GLU A 464 13.47 -4.27 -15.70
N ARG A 465 12.15 -4.25 -15.98
CA ARG A 465 11.63 -4.58 -17.31
C ARG A 465 10.52 -3.64 -17.72
N TRP A 466 10.50 -3.32 -19.02
CA TRP A 466 9.46 -2.53 -19.66
C TRP A 466 8.07 -3.21 -19.62
N ILE A 467 8.00 -4.54 -19.78
CA ILE A 467 6.73 -5.27 -19.73
C ILE A 467 6.00 -5.09 -18.38
N TRP A 468 6.74 -5.01 -17.27
CA TRP A 468 6.17 -4.76 -15.94
C TRP A 468 5.69 -3.31 -15.79
N TRP A 469 6.29 -2.37 -16.52
CA TRP A 469 5.81 -1.00 -16.62
C TRP A 469 4.44 -0.95 -17.30
N LEU A 470 4.25 -1.62 -18.45
CA LEU A 470 2.96 -1.71 -19.12
C LEU A 470 1.90 -2.31 -18.18
N MET A 471 2.25 -3.41 -17.50
CA MET A 471 1.36 -4.01 -16.52
C MET A 471 0.99 -3.01 -15.42
N LYS A 472 1.98 -2.30 -14.85
CA LYS A 472 1.79 -1.35 -13.74
C LYS A 472 0.90 -0.18 -14.14
N VAL A 473 1.10 0.41 -15.28
CA VAL A 473 0.43 1.65 -15.69
C VAL A 473 -0.97 1.37 -16.25
N TYR A 474 -1.11 0.34 -17.09
CA TYR A 474 -2.33 0.13 -17.87
C TYR A 474 -3.20 -1.03 -17.39
N MET A 475 -2.65 -2.03 -16.68
CA MET A 475 -3.37 -3.25 -16.39
C MET A 475 -3.75 -3.41 -14.90
N LEU A 476 -2.91 -2.95 -13.98
CA LEU A 476 -3.20 -3.11 -12.54
C LEU A 476 -4.42 -2.33 -12.08
N LYS A 477 -4.67 -1.14 -12.63
CA LYS A 477 -5.87 -0.35 -12.26
C LYS A 477 -7.16 -1.06 -12.67
N PRO A 478 -7.39 -1.42 -13.95
CA PRO A 478 -8.58 -2.20 -14.34
C PRO A 478 -8.72 -3.52 -13.57
N MET A 479 -7.63 -4.24 -13.35
CA MET A 479 -7.65 -5.48 -12.57
C MET A 479 -8.11 -5.25 -11.12
N THR A 480 -7.68 -4.16 -10.50
CA THR A 480 -8.10 -3.79 -9.16
C THR A 480 -9.56 -3.37 -9.14
N MET A 481 -9.94 -2.41 -10.01
CA MET A 481 -11.26 -1.80 -9.98
C MET A 481 -12.37 -2.73 -10.46
N HIS A 482 -12.10 -3.61 -11.44
CA HIS A 482 -13.11 -4.51 -12.01
C HIS A 482 -12.94 -5.97 -11.62
N GLY A 483 -11.73 -6.38 -11.22
CA GLY A 483 -11.45 -7.73 -10.76
C GLY A 483 -11.62 -7.88 -9.26
N MET A 484 -10.81 -7.17 -8.47
CA MET A 484 -10.82 -7.29 -7.00
C MET A 484 -12.13 -6.76 -6.39
N LEU A 485 -12.52 -5.52 -6.73
CA LEU A 485 -13.74 -4.90 -6.18
C LEU A 485 -15.04 -5.59 -6.61
N SER A 486 -15.00 -6.50 -7.59
CA SER A 486 -16.12 -7.39 -7.93
C SER A 486 -16.04 -8.76 -7.24
N GLY A 487 -15.03 -9.02 -6.42
CA GLY A 487 -14.81 -10.30 -5.73
C GLY A 487 -14.31 -11.43 -6.63
N LYS A 488 -13.87 -11.13 -7.87
CA LYS A 488 -13.54 -12.15 -8.91
C LYS A 488 -12.03 -12.35 -9.16
N ALA A 489 -11.14 -11.42 -8.78
CA ALA A 489 -9.71 -11.49 -9.09
C ALA A 489 -8.87 -12.19 -8.02
#